data_c934c955fe55605213ce4ccf275701d0
#
_entry.id   c934c955fe55605213ce4ccf275701d0
#
_cell.length_a   1.000
_cell.length_b   1.000
_cell.length_c   1.000
_cell.angle_alpha   90.00
_cell.angle_beta   90.00
_cell.angle_gamma   90.00
#
_symmetry.space_group_name_H-M   'P 1'
#
loop_
_entity.id
_entity.type
_entity.pdbx_description
1 polymer ?
#
loop_
_entity_poly.entity_id
_entity_poly.type
_entity_poly.pdbx_seq_one_letter_code
_entity_poly.pdbx_strand_id
1 'polypeptide(L)'
;MKKDIFVALDFNSLEKALDVTKKLKGQIAGVKIGTELYAICGTEGLRRFKELGVEVFLDLKLHDIPNQVKKTVAAIATLKNIKYLTIHTSGNYEMLKAAQESSDGIELLGVTVLTSQSDLEGLGVKNSVKDQIKLLVKLAIKANLSGVIASAQDLSLVRSLSKELKIFCPGIRSEGTKQDQKRVMSYANFSKIADEKCFAVIGRPIIEGDPVQNIKKIIQSAE
;
A
#
# COMPACT_ATOMS: atom_id res chain seq x y z
N MET A 1 10.32 1.09 -19.36
CA MET A 1 9.62 2.00 -18.44
C MET A 1 9.44 1.30 -17.11
N LYS A 2 9.84 1.90 -15.99
CA LYS A 2 9.72 1.32 -14.64
C LYS A 2 8.23 1.20 -14.29
N LYS A 3 7.77 -0.01 -13.97
CA LYS A 3 6.40 -0.22 -13.49
C LYS A 3 6.44 -0.14 -11.96
N ASP A 4 6.26 1.05 -11.42
CA ASP A 4 6.32 1.33 -9.99
C ASP A 4 5.02 1.91 -9.41
N ILE A 5 3.93 1.89 -10.20
CA ILE A 5 2.63 2.42 -9.77
C ILE A 5 1.66 1.29 -9.45
N PHE A 6 1.14 1.28 -8.23
CA PHE A 6 -0.05 0.54 -7.83
C PHE A 6 -1.27 1.47 -7.86
N VAL A 7 -2.29 1.10 -8.64
CA VAL A 7 -3.53 1.89 -8.74
C VAL A 7 -4.48 1.51 -7.62
N ALA A 8 -4.84 2.47 -6.78
CA ALA A 8 -5.85 2.28 -5.75
C ALA A 8 -7.24 2.30 -6.39
N LEU A 9 -7.90 1.14 -6.35
CA LEU A 9 -9.25 0.93 -6.90
C LEU A 9 -10.31 1.29 -5.86
N ASP A 10 -10.37 2.58 -5.51
CA ASP A 10 -11.32 3.10 -4.53
C ASP A 10 -12.69 3.31 -5.23
N PHE A 11 -13.39 2.19 -5.52
CA PHE A 11 -14.68 2.12 -6.19
C PHE A 11 -15.70 1.41 -5.32
N ASN A 12 -16.95 1.83 -5.43
CA ASN A 12 -18.13 1.15 -4.88
C ASN A 12 -18.73 0.10 -5.84
N SER A 13 -17.98 -0.37 -6.83
CA SER A 13 -18.40 -1.34 -7.84
C SER A 13 -17.25 -2.21 -8.29
N LEU A 14 -17.40 -3.52 -8.16
CA LEU A 14 -16.42 -4.51 -8.64
C LEU A 14 -16.24 -4.43 -10.16
N GLU A 15 -17.32 -4.26 -10.93
CA GLU A 15 -17.25 -4.21 -12.38
C GLU A 15 -16.45 -3.00 -12.88
N LYS A 16 -16.65 -1.83 -12.26
CA LYS A 16 -15.83 -0.64 -12.56
C LYS A 16 -14.35 -0.88 -12.24
N ALA A 17 -14.06 -1.48 -11.10
CA ALA A 17 -12.69 -1.80 -10.70
C ALA A 17 -12.00 -2.76 -11.69
N LEU A 18 -12.70 -3.79 -12.15
CA LEU A 18 -12.21 -4.76 -13.15
C LEU A 18 -12.00 -4.09 -14.52
N ASP A 19 -12.92 -3.23 -14.97
CA ASP A 19 -12.80 -2.51 -16.24
C ASP A 19 -11.55 -1.60 -16.25
N VAL A 20 -11.37 -0.79 -15.20
CA VAL A 20 -10.17 0.06 -15.06
C VAL A 20 -8.90 -0.78 -15.03
N THR A 21 -8.91 -1.90 -14.31
CA THR A 21 -7.76 -2.82 -14.25
C THR A 21 -7.41 -3.36 -15.64
N LYS A 22 -8.40 -3.79 -16.43
CA LYS A 22 -8.19 -4.25 -17.81
C LYS A 22 -7.56 -3.18 -18.70
N LYS A 23 -8.06 -1.94 -18.62
CA LYS A 23 -7.54 -0.80 -19.40
C LYS A 23 -6.11 -0.44 -19.06
N LEU A 24 -5.70 -0.61 -17.80
CA LEU A 24 -4.36 -0.27 -17.31
C LEU A 24 -3.35 -1.42 -17.31
N LYS A 25 -3.81 -2.64 -17.62
CA LYS A 25 -2.94 -3.82 -17.66
C LYS A 25 -1.72 -3.58 -18.56
N GLY A 26 -0.56 -3.92 -18.06
CA GLY A 26 0.72 -3.73 -18.77
C GLY A 26 1.37 -2.35 -18.56
N GLN A 27 0.64 -1.34 -18.05
CA GLN A 27 1.15 0.01 -17.80
C GLN A 27 1.49 0.26 -16.31
N ILE A 28 0.99 -0.59 -15.42
CA ILE A 28 1.09 -0.47 -13.95
C ILE A 28 1.81 -1.68 -13.35
N ALA A 29 2.33 -1.54 -12.13
CA ALA A 29 2.88 -2.64 -11.35
C ALA A 29 1.78 -3.59 -10.89
N GLY A 30 0.64 -3.03 -10.46
CA GLY A 30 -0.49 -3.79 -9.97
C GLY A 30 -1.63 -2.89 -9.49
N VAL A 31 -2.60 -3.48 -8.82
CA VAL A 31 -3.76 -2.78 -8.26
C VAL A 31 -3.82 -2.94 -6.75
N LYS A 32 -4.25 -1.88 -6.04
CA LYS A 32 -4.53 -1.92 -4.61
C LYS A 32 -6.04 -2.00 -4.38
N ILE A 33 -6.48 -3.02 -3.67
CA ILE A 33 -7.86 -3.20 -3.23
C ILE A 33 -7.93 -2.82 -1.76
N GLY A 34 -8.60 -1.71 -1.47
CA GLY A 34 -8.83 -1.21 -0.12
C GLY A 34 -10.06 -1.82 0.56
N THR A 35 -10.31 -1.37 1.80
CA THR A 35 -11.40 -1.90 2.64
C THR A 35 -12.78 -1.70 2.03
N GLU A 36 -13.03 -0.57 1.34
CA GLU A 36 -14.32 -0.28 0.69
C GLU A 36 -14.65 -1.33 -0.38
N LEU A 37 -13.78 -1.48 -1.37
CA LEU A 37 -14.02 -2.43 -2.45
C LEU A 37 -14.04 -3.88 -1.94
N TYR A 38 -13.19 -4.21 -0.95
CA TYR A 38 -13.20 -5.52 -0.32
C TYR A 38 -14.52 -5.80 0.44
N ALA A 39 -15.06 -4.83 1.16
CA ALA A 39 -16.35 -4.97 1.85
C ALA A 39 -17.53 -5.24 0.88
N ILE A 40 -17.43 -4.72 -0.35
CA ILE A 40 -18.44 -4.92 -1.39
C ILE A 40 -18.30 -6.29 -2.06
N CYS A 41 -17.07 -6.68 -2.42
CA CYS A 41 -16.85 -7.82 -3.30
C CYS A 41 -16.38 -9.10 -2.57
N GLY A 42 -15.91 -8.98 -1.34
CA GLY A 42 -15.38 -10.10 -0.56
C GLY A 42 -14.27 -10.87 -1.26
N THR A 43 -14.02 -12.09 -0.79
CA THR A 43 -13.00 -12.97 -1.35
C THR A 43 -13.33 -13.45 -2.77
N GLU A 44 -14.62 -13.57 -3.09
CA GLU A 44 -15.04 -13.98 -4.43
C GLU A 44 -14.68 -12.92 -5.48
N GLY A 45 -14.90 -11.64 -5.16
CA GLY A 45 -14.47 -10.55 -6.05
C GLY A 45 -12.95 -10.52 -6.24
N LEU A 46 -12.16 -10.85 -5.19
CA LEU A 46 -10.70 -10.93 -5.32
C LEU A 46 -10.26 -11.98 -6.34
N ARG A 47 -10.96 -13.12 -6.43
CA ARG A 47 -10.64 -14.18 -7.40
C ARG A 47 -10.72 -13.70 -8.86
N ARG A 48 -11.66 -12.80 -9.17
CA ARG A 48 -11.81 -12.25 -10.52
C ARG A 48 -10.60 -11.43 -11.00
N PHE A 49 -9.81 -10.86 -10.10
CA PHE A 49 -8.56 -10.18 -10.46
C PHE A 49 -7.45 -11.15 -10.87
N LYS A 50 -7.50 -12.43 -10.43
CA LYS A 50 -6.54 -13.46 -10.83
C LYS A 50 -6.55 -13.69 -12.35
N GLU A 51 -7.73 -13.70 -12.95
CA GLU A 51 -7.91 -13.91 -14.40
C GLU A 51 -7.32 -12.77 -15.23
N LEU A 52 -7.20 -11.58 -14.63
CA LEU A 52 -6.59 -10.43 -15.29
C LEU A 52 -5.06 -10.49 -15.33
N GLY A 53 -4.43 -11.37 -14.53
CA GLY A 53 -2.98 -11.52 -14.48
C GLY A 53 -2.25 -10.26 -14.03
N VAL A 54 -2.83 -9.51 -13.09
CA VAL A 54 -2.23 -8.34 -12.44
C VAL A 54 -1.86 -8.66 -11.00
N GLU A 55 -0.80 -8.04 -10.48
CA GLU A 55 -0.48 -8.17 -9.06
C GLU A 55 -1.53 -7.47 -8.20
N VAL A 56 -2.01 -8.16 -7.17
CA VAL A 56 -2.99 -7.63 -6.22
C VAL A 56 -2.33 -7.30 -4.89
N PHE A 57 -2.45 -6.05 -4.51
CA PHE A 57 -2.11 -5.52 -3.21
C PHE A 57 -3.41 -5.33 -2.40
N LEU A 58 -3.64 -6.19 -1.41
CA LEU A 58 -4.81 -6.15 -0.53
C LEU A 58 -4.50 -5.29 0.70
N ASP A 59 -5.18 -4.14 0.78
CA ASP A 59 -4.89 -3.10 1.78
C ASP A 59 -5.96 -3.07 2.88
N LEU A 60 -5.96 -4.10 3.75
CA LEU A 60 -6.91 -4.26 4.86
C LEU A 60 -6.40 -3.69 6.19
N LYS A 61 -5.10 -3.42 6.30
CA LYS A 61 -4.46 -2.89 7.51
C LYS A 61 -4.81 -3.70 8.76
N LEU A 62 -4.64 -5.03 8.68
CA LEU A 62 -5.02 -5.95 9.75
C LEU A 62 -4.40 -5.52 11.09
N HIS A 63 -5.22 -5.49 12.15
CA HIS A 63 -4.81 -5.15 13.48
C HIS A 63 -5.74 -5.84 14.49
N ASP A 64 -5.28 -6.93 15.07
CA ASP A 64 -6.04 -7.74 16.02
C ASP A 64 -5.04 -8.53 16.90
N ILE A 65 -5.53 -9.36 17.80
CA ILE A 65 -4.68 -10.28 18.58
C ILE A 65 -3.92 -11.22 17.63
N PRO A 66 -2.71 -11.69 18.02
CA PRO A 66 -1.84 -12.49 17.14
C PRO A 66 -2.54 -13.68 16.48
N ASN A 67 -3.36 -14.43 17.23
CA ASN A 67 -4.06 -15.60 16.70
C ASN A 67 -5.10 -15.24 15.61
N GLN A 68 -5.81 -14.12 15.74
CA GLN A 68 -6.78 -13.68 14.73
C GLN A 68 -6.08 -13.23 13.46
N VAL A 69 -5.01 -12.43 13.58
CA VAL A 69 -4.23 -12.00 12.41
C VAL A 69 -3.62 -13.20 11.71
N LYS A 70 -3.04 -14.16 12.45
CA LYS A 70 -2.53 -15.43 11.92
C LYS A 70 -3.56 -16.17 11.07
N LYS A 71 -4.76 -16.39 11.60
CA LYS A 71 -5.84 -17.10 10.89
C LYS A 71 -6.33 -16.33 9.67
N THR A 72 -6.43 -15.00 9.76
CA THR A 72 -6.86 -14.14 8.66
C THR A 72 -5.84 -14.16 7.51
N VAL A 73 -4.54 -14.04 7.83
CA VAL A 73 -3.47 -14.13 6.82
C VAL A 73 -3.47 -15.49 6.15
N ALA A 74 -3.57 -16.59 6.92
CA ALA A 74 -3.67 -17.95 6.37
C ALA A 74 -4.88 -18.11 5.44
N ALA A 75 -6.05 -17.58 5.82
CA ALA A 75 -7.25 -17.66 5.00
C ALA A 75 -7.07 -16.85 3.67
N ILE A 76 -6.48 -15.66 3.72
CA ILE A 76 -6.19 -14.86 2.53
C ILE A 76 -5.16 -15.57 1.63
N ALA A 77 -4.17 -16.25 2.20
CA ALA A 77 -3.15 -16.99 1.46
C ALA A 77 -3.75 -18.14 0.61
N THR A 78 -4.89 -18.70 1.00
CA THR A 78 -5.58 -19.73 0.19
C THR A 78 -6.06 -19.22 -1.17
N LEU A 79 -6.22 -17.89 -1.36
CA LEU A 79 -6.69 -17.30 -2.62
C LEU A 79 -5.62 -17.39 -3.73
N LYS A 80 -4.32 -17.48 -3.36
CA LYS A 80 -3.17 -17.65 -4.28
C LYS A 80 -3.05 -16.58 -5.39
N ASN A 81 -3.67 -15.42 -5.20
CA ASN A 81 -3.59 -14.29 -6.14
C ASN A 81 -3.27 -12.96 -5.45
N ILE A 82 -3.06 -12.99 -4.15
CA ILE A 82 -2.68 -11.81 -3.38
C ILE A 82 -1.16 -11.78 -3.27
N LYS A 83 -0.55 -10.74 -3.81
CA LYS A 83 0.91 -10.55 -3.73
C LYS A 83 1.32 -9.82 -2.46
N TYR A 84 0.57 -8.77 -2.08
CA TYR A 84 0.85 -7.94 -0.92
C TYR A 84 -0.37 -7.83 -0.01
N LEU A 85 -0.13 -7.81 1.32
CA LEU A 85 -1.18 -7.61 2.32
C LEU A 85 -0.66 -6.69 3.43
N THR A 86 -1.45 -5.69 3.82
CA THR A 86 -1.08 -4.76 4.88
C THR A 86 -1.50 -5.25 6.26
N ILE A 87 -0.59 -5.05 7.22
CA ILE A 87 -0.79 -5.24 8.65
C ILE A 87 -0.25 -4.03 9.41
N HIS A 88 -0.90 -3.62 10.51
CA HIS A 88 -0.39 -2.53 11.34
C HIS A 88 0.84 -2.95 12.14
N THR A 89 1.96 -2.24 12.01
CA THR A 89 3.16 -2.49 12.83
C THR A 89 2.96 -2.15 14.30
N SER A 90 1.97 -1.30 14.63
CA SER A 90 1.56 -0.98 16.00
C SER A 90 0.94 -2.16 16.78
N GLY A 91 0.59 -3.26 16.09
CA GLY A 91 0.11 -4.49 16.72
C GLY A 91 1.17 -5.30 17.48
N ASN A 92 2.37 -4.77 17.63
CA ASN A 92 3.57 -5.33 18.27
C ASN A 92 4.23 -6.51 17.53
N TYR A 93 5.38 -6.94 18.07
CA TYR A 93 6.21 -7.99 17.46
C TYR A 93 5.49 -9.34 17.36
N GLU A 94 4.74 -9.74 18.39
CA GLU A 94 4.09 -11.05 18.44
C GLU A 94 3.00 -11.19 17.36
N MET A 95 2.24 -10.11 17.13
CA MET A 95 1.24 -10.08 16.05
C MET A 95 1.91 -10.16 14.67
N LEU A 96 2.98 -9.38 14.46
CA LEU A 96 3.70 -9.38 13.18
C LEU A 96 4.34 -10.73 12.88
N LYS A 97 4.96 -11.36 13.89
CA LYS A 97 5.56 -12.69 13.79
C LYS A 97 4.51 -13.75 13.44
N ALA A 98 3.38 -13.74 14.14
CA ALA A 98 2.29 -14.68 13.88
C ALA A 98 1.71 -14.55 12.46
N ALA A 99 1.61 -13.31 11.96
CA ALA A 99 1.22 -13.02 10.59
C ALA A 99 2.25 -13.57 9.57
N GLN A 100 3.54 -13.30 9.81
CA GLN A 100 4.63 -13.72 8.91
C GLN A 100 4.72 -15.25 8.79
N GLU A 101 4.55 -15.97 9.89
CA GLU A 101 4.54 -17.44 9.92
C GLU A 101 3.41 -18.07 9.09
N SER A 102 2.39 -17.29 8.71
CA SER A 102 1.20 -17.75 8.00
C SER A 102 1.03 -17.13 6.62
N SER A 103 2.03 -16.37 6.15
CA SER A 103 1.93 -15.56 4.92
C SER A 103 1.89 -16.39 3.64
N ASP A 104 2.49 -17.60 3.62
CA ASP A 104 2.45 -18.58 2.52
C ASP A 104 2.52 -17.94 1.11
N GLY A 105 3.62 -17.22 0.85
CA GLY A 105 3.88 -16.53 -0.41
C GLY A 105 3.30 -15.11 -0.53
N ILE A 106 2.51 -14.65 0.45
CA ILE A 106 2.11 -13.24 0.54
C ILE A 106 3.26 -12.43 1.14
N GLU A 107 3.60 -11.32 0.50
CA GLU A 107 4.52 -10.34 1.04
C GLU A 107 3.77 -9.38 1.99
N LEU A 108 4.08 -9.44 3.28
CA LEU A 108 3.43 -8.60 4.28
C LEU A 108 4.07 -7.20 4.31
N LEU A 109 3.22 -6.16 4.28
CA LEU A 109 3.60 -4.76 4.34
C LEU A 109 3.15 -4.14 5.66
N GLY A 110 4.12 -3.68 6.45
CA GLY A 110 3.85 -3.05 7.74
C GLY A 110 3.37 -1.61 7.58
N VAL A 111 2.16 -1.31 8.04
CA VAL A 111 1.65 0.07 8.08
C VAL A 111 2.34 0.83 9.20
N THR A 112 3.00 1.93 8.88
CA THR A 112 3.63 2.83 9.83
C THR A 112 2.62 3.88 10.35
N VAL A 113 2.97 5.16 10.40
CA VAL A 113 2.03 6.24 10.74
C VAL A 113 1.21 6.59 9.50
N LEU A 114 -0.12 6.62 9.64
CA LEU A 114 -1.02 6.96 8.53
C LEU A 114 -0.75 8.37 8.00
N THR A 115 -0.85 8.55 6.68
CA THR A 115 -0.58 9.84 6.02
C THR A 115 -1.55 10.96 6.38
N SER A 116 -2.70 10.63 6.97
CA SER A 116 -3.67 11.58 7.53
C SER A 116 -3.25 12.14 8.90
N GLN A 117 -2.32 11.48 9.62
CA GLN A 117 -1.88 11.87 10.95
C GLN A 117 -0.67 12.81 10.85
N SER A 118 -0.79 14.01 11.43
CA SER A 118 0.28 15.00 11.58
C SER A 118 0.88 15.04 12.97
N ASP A 119 0.15 14.50 13.96
CA ASP A 119 0.54 14.31 15.35
C ASP A 119 -0.04 13.00 15.89
N LEU A 120 0.37 12.60 17.06
CA LEU A 120 -0.02 11.33 17.68
C LEU A 120 -0.58 11.53 19.11
N GLU A 121 -0.81 12.77 19.53
CA GLU A 121 -1.29 13.10 20.87
C GLU A 121 -2.64 12.45 21.17
N GLY A 122 -3.56 12.50 20.21
CA GLY A 122 -4.89 11.87 20.34
C GLY A 122 -4.85 10.35 20.53
N LEU A 123 -3.71 9.70 20.25
CA LEU A 123 -3.46 8.29 20.51
C LEU A 123 -2.69 8.03 21.81
N GLY A 124 -2.38 9.07 22.58
CA GLY A 124 -1.55 8.96 23.77
C GLY A 124 -0.07 8.61 23.50
N VAL A 125 0.39 8.75 22.26
CA VAL A 125 1.77 8.46 21.85
C VAL A 125 2.61 9.73 22.00
N LYS A 126 3.63 9.67 22.86
CA LYS A 126 4.53 10.82 23.17
C LYS A 126 5.61 11.04 22.11
N ASN A 127 5.87 10.06 21.24
CA ASN A 127 6.87 10.17 20.19
C ASN A 127 6.45 11.20 19.13
N SER A 128 7.43 11.90 18.56
CA SER A 128 7.20 12.60 17.31
C SER A 128 6.76 11.61 16.20
N VAL A 129 6.05 12.08 15.19
CA VAL A 129 5.68 11.24 14.02
C VAL A 129 6.92 10.55 13.43
N LYS A 130 8.04 11.29 13.29
CA LYS A 130 9.30 10.78 12.77
C LYS A 130 9.90 9.67 13.64
N ASP A 131 9.88 9.82 14.95
CA ASP A 131 10.44 8.80 15.86
C ASP A 131 9.52 7.59 15.96
N GLN A 132 8.21 7.80 15.88
CA GLN A 132 7.25 6.70 15.81
C GLN A 132 7.43 5.88 14.52
N ILE A 133 7.64 6.54 13.36
CA ILE A 133 7.95 5.84 12.11
C ILE A 133 9.22 5.01 12.24
N LYS A 134 10.30 5.56 12.84
CA LYS A 134 11.54 4.80 13.07
C LYS A 134 11.30 3.55 13.92
N LEU A 135 10.52 3.67 14.98
CA LEU A 135 10.17 2.55 15.87
C LEU A 135 9.41 1.46 15.08
N LEU A 136 8.38 1.85 14.34
CA LEU A 136 7.54 0.94 13.58
C LEU A 136 8.31 0.26 12.44
N VAL A 137 9.20 0.97 11.74
CA VAL A 137 10.08 0.39 10.72
C VAL A 137 11.04 -0.63 11.34
N LYS A 138 11.64 -0.34 12.50
CA LYS A 138 12.49 -1.30 13.22
C LYS A 138 11.72 -2.56 13.63
N LEU A 139 10.45 -2.44 14.03
CA LEU A 139 9.58 -3.58 14.32
C LEU A 139 9.30 -4.40 13.04
N ALA A 140 9.03 -3.76 11.91
CA ALA A 140 8.86 -4.43 10.63
C ALA A 140 10.10 -5.23 10.23
N ILE A 141 11.30 -4.63 10.37
CA ILE A 141 12.59 -5.31 10.12
C ILE A 141 12.74 -6.51 11.05
N LYS A 142 12.53 -6.31 12.36
CA LYS A 142 12.66 -7.39 13.36
C LYS A 142 11.72 -8.56 13.08
N ALA A 143 10.51 -8.28 12.58
CA ALA A 143 9.51 -9.30 12.22
C ALA A 143 9.72 -9.86 10.80
N ASN A 144 10.78 -9.47 10.09
CA ASN A 144 11.11 -9.91 8.73
C ASN A 144 9.97 -9.64 7.72
N LEU A 145 9.30 -8.49 7.83
CA LEU A 145 8.30 -8.09 6.85
C LEU A 145 8.98 -7.71 5.52
N SER A 146 8.27 -7.93 4.41
CA SER A 146 8.79 -7.66 3.06
C SER A 146 8.87 -6.16 2.74
N GLY A 147 8.08 -5.33 3.42
CA GLY A 147 8.06 -3.90 3.18
C GLY A 147 7.23 -3.12 4.19
N VAL A 148 7.09 -1.83 3.93
CA VAL A 148 6.30 -0.92 4.75
C VAL A 148 5.45 0.03 3.90
N ILE A 149 4.36 0.52 4.49
CA ILE A 149 3.60 1.65 3.99
C ILE A 149 4.11 2.89 4.70
N ALA A 150 4.62 3.85 3.96
CA ALA A 150 5.13 5.12 4.48
C ALA A 150 4.86 6.27 3.50
N SER A 151 4.76 7.50 3.99
CA SER A 151 4.70 8.68 3.12
C SER A 151 5.97 8.79 2.26
N ALA A 152 5.85 9.29 1.04
CA ALA A 152 7.02 9.60 0.21
C ALA A 152 7.99 10.61 0.88
N GLN A 153 7.49 11.45 1.78
CA GLN A 153 8.32 12.35 2.59
C GLN A 153 9.23 11.63 3.58
N ASP A 154 8.90 10.38 3.92
CA ASP A 154 9.66 9.56 4.88
C ASP A 154 10.63 8.58 4.20
N LEU A 155 10.74 8.59 2.86
CA LEU A 155 11.59 7.65 2.10
C LEU A 155 13.04 7.63 2.59
N SER A 156 13.68 8.78 2.72
CA SER A 156 15.06 8.88 3.18
C SER A 156 15.24 8.31 4.60
N LEU A 157 14.25 8.53 5.47
CA LEU A 157 14.25 7.98 6.82
C LEU A 157 14.17 6.45 6.80
N VAL A 158 13.23 5.87 6.02
CA VAL A 158 13.09 4.41 5.92
C VAL A 158 14.36 3.80 5.30
N ARG A 159 14.93 4.42 4.25
CA ARG A 159 16.17 3.96 3.61
C ARG A 159 17.39 4.03 4.51
N SER A 160 17.44 4.98 5.45
CA SER A 160 18.51 5.03 6.46
C SER A 160 18.45 3.85 7.44
N LEU A 161 17.30 3.19 7.59
CA LEU A 161 17.11 2.04 8.48
C LEU A 161 17.22 0.70 7.75
N SER A 162 16.81 0.64 6.47
CA SER A 162 16.89 -0.57 5.65
C SER A 162 16.93 -0.24 4.15
N LYS A 163 17.86 -0.82 3.44
CA LYS A 163 17.93 -0.79 1.97
C LYS A 163 17.10 -1.92 1.32
N GLU A 164 16.67 -2.91 2.11
CA GLU A 164 16.02 -4.11 1.60
C GLU A 164 14.50 -4.01 1.57
N LEU A 165 13.90 -3.25 2.49
CA LEU A 165 12.45 -3.11 2.56
C LEU A 165 11.86 -2.50 1.28
N LYS A 166 10.79 -3.09 0.78
CA LYS A 166 9.91 -2.43 -0.20
C LYS A 166 9.15 -1.31 0.49
N ILE A 167 9.01 -0.16 -0.19
CA ILE A 167 8.28 0.98 0.37
C ILE A 167 7.12 1.33 -0.56
N PHE A 168 5.91 1.22 -0.06
CA PHE A 168 4.70 1.61 -0.77
C PHE A 168 4.25 2.98 -0.26
N CYS A 169 4.19 3.96 -1.15
CA CYS A 169 3.95 5.35 -0.83
C CYS A 169 2.55 5.79 -1.27
N PRO A 170 1.56 5.81 -0.37
CA PRO A 170 0.30 6.50 -0.62
C PRO A 170 0.50 8.02 -0.57
N GLY A 171 -0.54 8.77 -0.97
CA GLY A 171 -0.47 10.23 -0.94
C GLY A 171 0.24 10.84 -2.14
N ILE A 172 0.41 10.09 -3.20
CA ILE A 172 0.88 10.64 -4.48
C ILE A 172 -0.30 11.32 -5.17
N ARG A 173 -0.18 12.62 -5.45
CA ARG A 173 -1.25 13.48 -5.98
C ARG A 173 -0.74 14.36 -7.10
N SER A 174 -1.65 14.83 -7.97
CA SER A 174 -1.39 15.96 -8.85
C SER A 174 -1.43 17.27 -8.05
N GLU A 175 -0.70 18.29 -8.48
CA GLU A 175 -0.74 19.60 -7.85
C GLU A 175 -2.18 20.15 -7.86
N GLY A 176 -2.62 20.76 -6.75
CA GLY A 176 -3.92 21.44 -6.64
C GLY A 176 -5.14 20.58 -6.29
N THR A 177 -5.00 19.28 -6.01
CA THR A 177 -6.14 18.42 -5.61
C THR A 177 -6.54 18.60 -4.15
N LYS A 178 -7.87 18.55 -3.82
CA LYS A 178 -8.39 18.53 -2.45
C LYS A 178 -7.76 17.40 -1.62
N GLN A 179 -7.28 17.72 -0.42
CA GLN A 179 -6.45 16.83 0.38
C GLN A 179 -7.20 16.28 1.59
N ASP A 180 -7.43 14.98 1.60
CA ASP A 180 -7.78 14.19 2.78
C ASP A 180 -6.54 13.59 3.46
N GLN A 181 -5.36 13.76 2.85
CA GLN A 181 -4.06 13.35 3.37
C GLN A 181 -3.17 14.58 3.58
N LYS A 182 -2.50 14.63 4.73
CA LYS A 182 -1.66 15.78 5.12
C LYS A 182 -0.22 15.68 4.59
N ARG A 183 0.26 14.45 4.33
CA ARG A 183 1.61 14.17 3.85
C ARG A 183 1.57 13.64 2.41
N VAL A 184 1.58 14.56 1.45
CA VAL A 184 1.45 14.30 0.01
C VAL A 184 2.68 14.72 -0.78
N MET A 185 2.86 14.14 -1.98
CA MET A 185 3.94 14.46 -2.92
C MET A 185 3.44 14.27 -4.36
N SER A 186 3.97 15.04 -5.32
CA SER A 186 3.72 14.79 -6.74
C SER A 186 4.49 13.55 -7.23
N TYR A 187 3.98 12.88 -8.28
CA TYR A 187 4.69 11.73 -8.86
C TYR A 187 6.06 12.14 -9.43
N ALA A 188 6.15 13.33 -10.04
CA ALA A 188 7.40 13.87 -10.55
C ALA A 188 8.48 14.01 -9.45
N ASN A 189 8.09 14.45 -8.25
CA ASN A 189 9.02 14.55 -7.13
C ASN A 189 9.33 13.16 -6.52
N PHE A 190 8.33 12.28 -6.43
CA PHE A 190 8.53 10.90 -5.97
C PHE A 190 9.54 10.16 -6.85
N SER A 191 9.40 10.23 -8.18
CA SER A 191 10.26 9.52 -9.13
C SER A 191 11.73 9.90 -9.04
N LYS A 192 12.04 11.16 -8.62
CA LYS A 192 13.41 11.66 -8.44
C LYS A 192 14.14 11.04 -7.23
N ILE A 193 13.38 10.59 -6.22
CA ILE A 193 13.92 10.10 -4.95
C ILE A 193 13.67 8.60 -4.72
N ALA A 194 12.82 7.98 -5.56
CA ALA A 194 12.45 6.58 -5.46
C ALA A 194 13.50 5.68 -6.10
N ASP A 195 13.88 4.61 -5.41
CA ASP A 195 14.68 3.51 -5.96
C ASP A 195 13.77 2.40 -6.53
N GLU A 196 14.38 1.27 -6.94
CA GLU A 196 13.67 0.14 -7.55
C GLU A 196 12.74 -0.62 -6.59
N LYS A 197 12.88 -0.41 -5.27
CA LYS A 197 12.04 -1.00 -4.22
C LYS A 197 10.97 -0.03 -3.70
N CYS A 198 10.80 1.14 -4.34
CA CYS A 198 9.79 2.12 -4.00
C CYS A 198 8.64 2.08 -5.01
N PHE A 199 7.41 2.08 -4.49
CA PHE A 199 6.18 2.00 -5.27
C PHE A 199 5.23 3.15 -4.92
N ALA A 200 4.75 3.86 -5.94
CA ALA A 200 3.70 4.86 -5.77
C ALA A 200 2.33 4.19 -5.68
N VAL A 201 1.50 4.59 -4.71
CA VAL A 201 0.10 4.15 -4.62
C VAL A 201 -0.80 5.33 -4.95
N ILE A 202 -1.46 5.27 -6.11
CA ILE A 202 -2.21 6.38 -6.70
C ILE A 202 -3.66 5.96 -6.96
N GLY A 203 -4.62 6.68 -6.39
CA GLY A 203 -6.07 6.44 -6.58
C GLY A 203 -6.69 7.50 -7.50
N ARG A 204 -7.45 8.42 -6.92
CA ARG A 204 -8.25 9.45 -7.62
C ARG A 204 -7.56 10.09 -8.83
N PRO A 205 -6.29 10.51 -8.79
CA PRO A 205 -5.63 11.08 -9.96
C PRO A 205 -5.61 10.18 -11.20
N ILE A 206 -5.75 8.88 -11.03
CA ILE A 206 -5.82 7.91 -12.14
C ILE A 206 -7.26 7.53 -12.44
N ILE A 207 -8.06 7.21 -11.41
CA ILE A 207 -9.35 6.56 -11.59
C ILE A 207 -10.51 7.51 -11.92
N GLU A 208 -10.36 8.83 -11.68
CA GLU A 208 -11.37 9.83 -12.03
C GLU A 208 -11.19 10.28 -13.49
N GLY A 209 -12.20 10.08 -14.32
CA GLY A 209 -12.17 10.36 -15.76
C GLY A 209 -11.59 9.21 -16.59
N ASP A 210 -10.71 9.51 -17.54
CA ASP A 210 -10.07 8.49 -18.40
C ASP A 210 -8.77 7.96 -17.76
N PRO A 211 -8.76 6.73 -17.23
CA PRO A 211 -7.61 6.20 -16.52
C PRO A 211 -6.37 6.01 -17.41
N VAL A 212 -6.56 5.74 -18.73
CA VAL A 212 -5.46 5.53 -19.66
C VAL A 212 -4.76 6.85 -19.98
N GLN A 213 -5.53 7.94 -20.16
CA GLN A 213 -4.93 9.26 -20.35
C GLN A 213 -4.27 9.77 -19.08
N ASN A 214 -4.91 9.54 -17.93
CA ASN A 214 -4.41 10.01 -16.63
C ASN A 214 -3.07 9.34 -16.27
N ILE A 215 -2.94 8.02 -16.43
CA ILE A 215 -1.67 7.33 -16.14
C ILE A 215 -0.54 7.81 -17.06
N LYS A 216 -0.82 8.06 -18.35
CA LYS A 216 0.16 8.61 -19.29
C LYS A 216 0.65 9.99 -18.85
N LYS A 217 -0.26 10.91 -18.49
CA LYS A 217 0.10 12.25 -17.99
C LYS A 217 0.96 12.19 -16.73
N ILE A 218 0.61 11.28 -15.79
CA ILE A 218 1.38 11.09 -14.56
C ILE A 218 2.80 10.63 -14.87
N ILE A 219 2.96 9.63 -15.73
CA ILE A 219 4.29 9.11 -16.11
C ILE A 219 5.10 10.20 -16.83
N GLN A 220 4.50 10.89 -17.80
CA GLN A 220 5.17 11.99 -18.54
C GLN A 220 5.61 13.15 -17.63
N SER A 221 4.92 13.39 -16.51
CA SER A 221 5.32 14.42 -15.55
C SER A 221 6.67 14.14 -14.87
N ALA A 222 7.18 12.93 -14.96
CA ALA A 222 8.44 12.47 -14.35
C ALA A 222 9.61 12.36 -15.34
N GLU A 223 9.34 12.56 -16.63
CA GLU A 223 10.35 12.64 -17.71
C GLU A 223 10.92 14.05 -17.80
#